data_d82f9f818f8de3c4bfd1db7c0c586786
#
_entry.id   d82f9f818f8de3c4bfd1db7c0c586786
#
_cell.length_a   1.000
_cell.length_b   1.000
_cell.length_c   1.000
_cell.angle_alpha   90.00
_cell.angle_beta   90.00
_cell.angle_gamma   90.00
#
_symmetry.space_group_name_H-M   'P 1'
#
loop_
_entity.id
_entity.type
_entity.pdbx_description
1 polymer ?
#
loop_
_entity_poly.entity_id
_entity_poly.type
_entity_poly.pdbx_seq_one_letter_code
_entity_poly.pdbx_strand_id
1 'polypeptide(L)'
;MQEQIIIELIGRRNGSRIDAVMRLKDSSGRVVAKKDDTEDPMQGMMTFHADPVLKYTPKRNGVLILEVEDLYQGYGKDYHYLLWRHRQMPAFNAFVSPANITIPAGGTSTFRVDIDGKVKRPANLVVENLPKGFTTSTLKLRASKRWNVSITAPKDAEQHRFPIEVKLEYPAAGTRQTADVVPVDNMMQAFYYTHHIQASELALDVVKPSPYRLSVDFDVEQDVVFKFGQAAIPIKIT
;
A
#
# COMPACT_ATOMS: atom_id res chain seq x y z
N MET A 1 -3.67 24.27 19.43
CA MET A 1 -3.64 22.81 19.60
C MET A 1 -2.20 22.36 19.50
N GLN A 2 -1.73 21.52 20.42
CA GLN A 2 -0.36 20.99 20.31
C GLN A 2 -0.29 19.92 19.24
N GLU A 3 0.81 19.90 18.49
CA GLU A 3 1.04 18.96 17.40
C GLU A 3 1.29 17.56 17.97
N GLN A 4 0.70 16.53 17.35
CA GLN A 4 0.98 15.15 17.68
C GLN A 4 2.41 14.79 17.27
N ILE A 5 3.15 14.18 18.17
CA ILE A 5 4.47 13.61 17.92
C ILE A 5 4.25 12.16 17.46
N ILE A 6 4.82 11.82 16.31
CA ILE A 6 4.80 10.46 15.80
C ILE A 6 6.25 10.05 15.55
N ILE A 7 6.70 9.00 16.23
CA ILE A 7 8.04 8.46 16.12
C ILE A 7 7.93 7.00 15.68
N GLU A 8 8.59 6.68 14.59
CA GLU A 8 8.70 5.32 14.08
C GLU A 8 10.14 4.84 14.22
N LEU A 9 10.30 3.62 14.71
CA LEU A 9 11.58 2.92 14.73
C LEU A 9 11.55 1.84 13.64
N ILE A 10 12.61 1.75 12.87
CA ILE A 10 12.81 0.73 11.86
C ILE A 10 14.06 -0.05 12.21
N GLY A 11 13.89 -1.25 12.67
CA GLY A 11 14.94 -2.18 13.06
C GLY A 11 14.79 -3.53 12.38
N ARG A 12 13.79 -4.33 12.76
CA ARG A 12 13.52 -5.65 12.17
C ARG A 12 13.30 -5.60 10.66
N ARG A 13 12.55 -4.63 10.19
CA ARG A 13 12.30 -4.40 8.75
C ARG A 13 13.58 -4.04 7.97
N ASN A 14 14.63 -3.63 8.67
CA ASN A 14 15.95 -3.33 8.11
C ASN A 14 17.00 -4.41 8.44
N GLY A 15 16.57 -5.63 8.77
CA GLY A 15 17.46 -6.76 9.03
C GLY A 15 18.15 -6.75 10.39
N SER A 16 17.80 -5.82 11.30
CA SER A 16 18.32 -5.79 12.66
C SER A 16 17.74 -6.93 13.52
N ARG A 17 18.48 -7.32 14.57
CA ARG A 17 18.02 -8.27 15.58
C ARG A 17 17.22 -7.61 16.71
N ILE A 18 17.16 -6.28 16.74
CA ILE A 18 16.48 -5.52 17.78
C ILE A 18 15.00 -5.88 17.90
N ASP A 19 14.54 -6.08 19.09
CA ASP A 19 13.13 -6.12 19.50
C ASP A 19 12.86 -4.86 20.32
N ALA A 20 12.48 -3.80 19.63
CA ALA A 20 12.62 -2.46 20.15
C ALA A 20 11.48 -2.05 21.07
N VAL A 21 11.80 -1.52 22.24
CA VAL A 21 10.86 -0.84 23.13
C VAL A 21 11.16 0.64 23.16
N MET A 22 10.18 1.46 22.79
CA MET A 22 10.26 2.91 22.91
C MET A 22 9.50 3.40 24.15
N ARG A 23 10.15 4.23 24.99
CA ARG A 23 9.51 4.96 26.08
C ARG A 23 9.72 6.45 25.90
N LEU A 24 8.65 7.21 25.97
CA LEU A 24 8.70 8.67 26.00
C LEU A 24 8.52 9.13 27.43
N LYS A 25 9.50 9.88 27.96
CA LYS A 25 9.50 10.40 29.33
C LYS A 25 9.37 11.91 29.34
N ASP A 26 8.69 12.45 30.33
CA ASP A 26 8.68 13.89 30.58
C ASP A 26 9.94 14.33 31.36
N SER A 27 10.08 15.64 31.57
CA SER A 27 11.22 16.22 32.29
C SER A 27 11.38 15.75 33.75
N SER A 28 10.34 15.13 34.31
CA SER A 28 10.40 14.52 35.66
C SER A 28 10.83 13.04 35.60
N GLY A 29 11.10 12.49 34.43
CA GLY A 29 11.43 11.09 34.22
C GLY A 29 10.23 10.14 34.16
N ARG A 30 9.00 10.67 34.25
CA ARG A 30 7.78 9.86 34.19
C ARG A 30 7.52 9.43 32.75
N VAL A 31 7.24 8.14 32.53
CA VAL A 31 6.83 7.63 31.23
C VAL A 31 5.43 8.16 30.86
N VAL A 32 5.34 8.89 29.75
CA VAL A 32 4.09 9.48 29.24
C VAL A 32 3.53 8.68 28.05
N ALA A 33 4.35 7.90 27.37
CA ALA A 33 3.93 6.93 26.34
C ALA A 33 4.96 5.79 26.25
N LYS A 34 4.48 4.61 25.91
CA LYS A 34 5.30 3.42 25.64
C LYS A 34 4.75 2.69 24.43
N LYS A 35 5.63 2.11 23.62
CA LYS A 35 5.27 1.24 22.49
C LYS A 35 6.42 0.26 22.24
N ASP A 36 6.08 -1.02 21.98
CA ASP A 36 7.04 -2.09 21.67
C ASP A 36 6.78 -2.70 20.29
N ASP A 37 5.55 -3.06 19.96
CA ASP A 37 5.20 -3.66 18.67
C ASP A 37 4.23 -2.80 17.89
N THR A 38 4.16 -3.02 16.58
CA THR A 38 3.06 -2.52 15.77
C THR A 38 2.08 -3.65 15.53
N GLU A 39 0.90 -3.51 16.09
CA GLU A 39 -0.25 -4.38 15.87
C GLU A 39 -1.36 -3.60 15.17
N ASP A 40 -1.83 -4.13 14.05
CA ASP A 40 -3.05 -3.65 13.42
C ASP A 40 -3.88 -4.84 12.91
N PRO A 41 -4.69 -5.45 13.77
CA PRO A 41 -5.46 -6.63 13.42
C PRO A 41 -6.56 -6.36 12.39
N MET A 42 -6.86 -5.08 12.08
CA MET A 42 -7.97 -4.70 11.20
C MET A 42 -7.57 -4.52 9.75
N GLN A 43 -6.28 -4.54 9.41
CA GLN A 43 -5.81 -4.19 8.07
C GLN A 43 -5.57 -5.38 7.13
N GLY A 44 -5.69 -6.62 7.61
CA GLY A 44 -5.39 -7.79 6.78
C GLY A 44 -3.94 -7.85 6.30
N MET A 45 -3.10 -6.89 6.69
CA MET A 45 -1.65 -6.99 6.62
C MET A 45 -1.14 -7.80 7.80
N MET A 46 -0.08 -8.57 7.60
CA MET A 46 0.75 -8.99 8.72
C MET A 46 1.50 -7.76 9.24
N THR A 47 0.79 -6.93 9.96
CA THR A 47 1.32 -5.68 10.55
C THR A 47 1.86 -5.90 11.94
N PHE A 48 1.79 -7.13 12.42
CA PHE A 48 2.53 -7.51 13.61
C PHE A 48 4.02 -7.54 13.27
N HIS A 49 4.73 -6.51 13.66
CA HIS A 49 6.19 -6.47 13.57
C HIS A 49 6.75 -5.78 14.81
N ALA A 50 7.95 -6.20 15.20
CA ALA A 50 8.66 -5.71 16.38
C ALA A 50 9.22 -4.28 16.20
N ASP A 51 8.81 -3.54 15.16
CA ASP A 51 9.21 -2.15 14.95
C ASP A 51 8.09 -1.22 15.43
N PRO A 52 8.26 -0.51 16.55
CA PRO A 52 7.19 0.28 17.13
C PRO A 52 6.94 1.62 16.43
N VAL A 53 5.68 2.04 16.40
CA VAL A 53 5.25 3.41 16.06
C VAL A 53 4.60 4.04 17.28
N LEU A 54 5.30 4.99 17.89
CA LEU A 54 4.82 5.71 19.09
C LEU A 54 4.14 7.01 18.67
N LYS A 55 2.89 7.20 19.12
CA LYS A 55 2.10 8.43 18.91
C LYS A 55 1.78 9.08 20.26
N TYR A 56 2.10 10.38 20.39
CA TYR A 56 1.84 11.12 21.61
C TYR A 56 1.46 12.57 21.30
N THR A 57 0.43 13.08 21.98
CA THR A 57 0.06 14.50 21.91
C THR A 57 0.41 15.16 23.25
N PRO A 58 1.45 16.03 23.31
CA PRO A 58 1.82 16.71 24.54
C PRO A 58 0.67 17.58 25.05
N LYS A 59 0.49 17.66 26.36
CA LYS A 59 -0.52 18.55 26.99
C LYS A 59 0.01 19.95 27.20
N ARG A 60 1.33 20.14 27.21
CA ARG A 60 2.03 21.42 27.41
C ARG A 60 3.38 21.41 26.72
N ASN A 61 3.94 22.59 26.49
CA ASN A 61 5.30 22.72 25.99
C ASN A 61 6.31 22.21 27.03
N GLY A 62 7.37 21.57 26.58
CA GLY A 62 8.39 21.04 27.46
C GLY A 62 9.37 20.12 26.71
N VAL A 63 10.32 19.58 27.45
CA VAL A 63 11.28 18.59 26.93
C VAL A 63 10.71 17.19 27.14
N LEU A 64 10.80 16.37 26.11
CA LEU A 64 10.49 14.94 26.16
C LEU A 64 11.78 14.16 25.84
N ILE A 65 11.99 13.09 26.54
CA ILE A 65 13.16 12.20 26.38
C ILE A 65 12.64 10.89 25.79
N LEU A 66 13.13 10.53 24.61
CA LEU A 66 12.89 9.23 24.01
C LEU A 66 13.97 8.26 24.47
N GLU A 67 13.55 7.16 25.07
CA GLU A 67 14.39 6.03 25.43
C GLU A 67 14.06 4.87 24.49
N VAL A 68 15.11 4.24 23.97
CA VAL A 68 15.01 3.06 23.10
C VAL A 68 15.86 1.96 23.74
N GLU A 69 15.27 0.80 23.90
CA GLU A 69 15.99 -0.39 24.38
C GLU A 69 15.54 -1.63 23.60
N ASP A 70 16.35 -2.66 23.61
CA ASP A 70 15.95 -3.99 23.17
C ASP A 70 15.20 -4.71 24.29
N LEU A 71 14.09 -5.37 23.97
CA LEU A 71 13.25 -6.08 24.96
C LEU A 71 14.04 -7.15 25.74
N TYR A 72 15.00 -7.78 25.07
CA TYR A 72 15.85 -8.82 25.63
C TYR A 72 17.24 -8.33 26.06
N GLN A 73 17.45 -7.00 26.12
CA GLN A 73 18.71 -6.37 26.52
C GLN A 73 19.89 -6.71 25.57
N GLY A 74 19.60 -7.05 24.32
CA GLY A 74 20.59 -7.24 23.28
C GLY A 74 21.29 -5.93 22.91
N TYR A 75 22.54 -6.01 22.46
CA TYR A 75 23.34 -4.86 22.06
C TYR A 75 24.39 -5.23 21.01
N GLY A 76 25.01 -4.22 20.40
CA GLY A 76 26.07 -4.39 19.43
C GLY A 76 25.64 -4.06 18.01
N LYS A 77 26.52 -4.33 17.04
CA LYS A 77 26.34 -3.93 15.64
C LYS A 77 25.11 -4.50 14.96
N ASP A 78 24.61 -5.63 15.44
CA ASP A 78 23.43 -6.33 14.86
C ASP A 78 22.11 -5.77 15.40
N TYR A 79 22.16 -4.80 16.34
CA TYR A 79 21.00 -4.16 16.98
C TYR A 79 20.82 -2.71 16.51
N HIS A 80 21.09 -2.46 15.25
CA HIS A 80 20.96 -1.15 14.64
C HIS A 80 19.49 -0.79 14.37
N TYR A 81 19.19 0.51 14.34
CA TYR A 81 17.85 1.01 14.00
C TYR A 81 17.92 2.41 13.42
N LEU A 82 16.84 2.79 12.75
CA LEU A 82 16.57 4.15 12.30
C LEU A 82 15.40 4.71 13.08
N LEU A 83 15.46 5.99 13.43
CA LEU A 83 14.33 6.72 14.03
C LEU A 83 13.82 7.76 13.04
N TRP A 84 12.53 7.69 12.76
CA TRP A 84 11.86 8.66 11.92
C TRP A 84 10.84 9.43 12.75
N ARG A 85 10.91 10.76 12.69
CA ARG A 85 9.88 11.64 13.21
C ARG A 85 8.97 12.08 12.07
N HIS A 86 7.73 11.63 12.10
CA HIS A 86 6.71 12.07 11.16
C HIS A 86 6.02 13.34 11.70
N ARG A 87 5.82 14.33 10.85
CA ARG A 87 4.98 15.49 11.18
C ARG A 87 3.51 15.14 11.16
N GLN A 88 3.12 14.30 10.20
CA GLN A 88 1.77 13.79 10.07
C GLN A 88 1.83 12.47 9.30
N MET A 89 1.17 11.43 9.80
CA MET A 89 0.92 10.22 9.01
C MET A 89 -0.44 10.35 8.32
N PRO A 90 -0.58 9.85 7.09
CA PRO A 90 -1.88 9.74 6.47
C PRO A 90 -2.86 8.99 7.39
N ALA A 91 -4.14 9.43 7.42
CA ALA A 91 -5.18 8.73 8.17
C ALA A 91 -5.69 7.47 7.46
N PHE A 92 -4.88 6.93 6.56
CA PHE A 92 -5.17 5.76 5.74
C PHE A 92 -3.87 5.05 5.36
N ASN A 93 -4.01 3.76 5.02
CA ASN A 93 -3.00 3.00 4.31
C ASN A 93 -3.53 2.66 2.92
N ALA A 94 -2.65 2.54 1.94
CA ALA A 94 -3.00 2.19 0.57
C ALA A 94 -2.11 1.04 0.10
N PHE A 95 -2.73 0.03 -0.53
CA PHE A 95 -2.06 -1.20 -0.94
C PHE A 95 -2.38 -1.49 -2.39
N VAL A 96 -1.41 -1.98 -3.15
CA VAL A 96 -1.60 -2.47 -4.52
C VAL A 96 -1.31 -3.97 -4.57
N SER A 97 -2.22 -4.73 -5.19
CA SER A 97 -2.08 -6.18 -5.37
C SER A 97 -2.58 -6.66 -6.74
N PRO A 98 -1.95 -7.69 -7.31
CA PRO A 98 -0.74 -8.34 -6.83
C PRO A 98 0.50 -7.45 -6.97
N ALA A 99 1.58 -7.77 -6.23
CA ALA A 99 2.85 -7.07 -6.35
C ALA A 99 3.58 -7.35 -7.67
N ASN A 100 3.17 -8.39 -8.39
CA ASN A 100 3.66 -8.71 -9.72
C ASN A 100 2.51 -8.74 -10.72
N ILE A 101 2.53 -7.82 -11.70
CA ILE A 101 1.52 -7.65 -12.74
C ILE A 101 2.07 -8.22 -14.03
N THR A 102 1.53 -9.35 -14.47
CA THR A 102 1.90 -9.94 -15.77
C THR A 102 0.98 -9.40 -16.86
N ILE A 103 1.56 -8.88 -17.95
CA ILE A 103 0.84 -8.34 -19.08
C ILE A 103 1.42 -8.85 -20.41
N PRO A 104 0.59 -9.41 -21.32
CA PRO A 104 1.08 -9.74 -22.65
C PRO A 104 1.27 -8.47 -23.49
N ALA A 105 2.28 -8.47 -24.36
CA ALA A 105 2.46 -7.38 -25.34
C ALA A 105 1.17 -7.19 -26.16
N GLY A 106 0.70 -5.96 -26.28
CA GLY A 106 -0.57 -5.60 -26.91
C GLY A 106 -1.82 -5.95 -26.12
N GLY A 107 -1.65 -6.46 -24.88
CA GLY A 107 -2.74 -6.83 -23.99
C GLY A 107 -3.05 -5.81 -22.90
N THR A 108 -3.99 -6.16 -22.03
CA THR A 108 -4.40 -5.38 -20.86
C THR A 108 -4.41 -6.29 -19.65
N SER A 109 -3.84 -5.82 -18.56
CA SER A 109 -3.93 -6.44 -17.24
C SER A 109 -4.53 -5.49 -16.22
N THR A 110 -5.09 -6.06 -15.15
CA THR A 110 -5.73 -5.28 -14.09
C THR A 110 -5.09 -5.61 -12.75
N PHE A 111 -4.79 -4.58 -11.99
CA PHE A 111 -4.39 -4.69 -10.60
C PHE A 111 -5.39 -3.98 -9.68
N ARG A 112 -5.36 -4.30 -8.41
CA ARG A 112 -6.26 -3.76 -7.42
C ARG A 112 -5.53 -2.83 -6.47
N VAL A 113 -6.17 -1.71 -6.13
CA VAL A 113 -5.74 -0.82 -5.05
C VAL A 113 -6.80 -0.84 -3.95
N ASP A 114 -6.39 -1.19 -2.75
CA ASP A 114 -7.20 -1.14 -1.54
C ASP A 114 -6.74 0.02 -0.65
N ILE A 115 -7.69 0.77 -0.09
CA ILE A 115 -7.40 1.81 0.90
C ILE A 115 -8.10 1.46 2.21
N ASP A 116 -7.32 1.41 3.27
CA ASP A 116 -7.82 1.30 4.62
C ASP A 116 -7.70 2.64 5.35
N GLY A 117 -8.77 3.04 6.02
CA GLY A 117 -8.85 4.34 6.65
C GLY A 117 -9.65 5.39 5.86
N LYS A 118 -9.40 6.67 6.14
CA LYS A 118 -10.13 7.80 5.56
C LYS A 118 -9.22 8.67 4.72
N VAL A 119 -9.41 8.65 3.41
CA VAL A 119 -8.74 9.57 2.49
C VAL A 119 -9.64 10.77 2.18
N LYS A 120 -9.08 11.98 2.25
CA LYS A 120 -9.76 13.20 1.82
C LYS A 120 -9.87 13.24 0.29
N ARG A 121 -10.96 13.78 -0.22
CA ARG A 121 -11.27 13.83 -1.66
C ARG A 121 -11.30 15.28 -2.17
N PRO A 122 -11.12 15.49 -3.47
CA PRO A 122 -10.85 14.50 -4.52
C PRO A 122 -9.44 13.91 -4.41
N ALA A 123 -9.31 12.60 -4.62
CA ALA A 123 -8.03 11.92 -4.66
C ALA A 123 -7.87 11.19 -6.00
N ASN A 124 -6.64 11.03 -6.48
CA ASN A 124 -6.31 10.36 -7.74
C ASN A 124 -5.24 9.31 -7.50
N LEU A 125 -5.29 8.22 -8.28
CA LEU A 125 -4.17 7.30 -8.40
C LEU A 125 -3.29 7.73 -9.58
N VAL A 126 -1.99 7.69 -9.37
CA VAL A 126 -0.97 7.96 -10.38
C VAL A 126 -0.07 6.73 -10.45
N VAL A 127 0.18 6.23 -11.65
CA VAL A 127 1.17 5.18 -11.89
C VAL A 127 2.39 5.83 -12.48
N GLU A 128 3.51 5.74 -11.76
CA GLU A 128 4.79 6.30 -12.16
C GLU A 128 5.71 5.21 -12.74
N ASN A 129 6.73 5.63 -13.45
CA ASN A 129 7.74 4.76 -14.08
C ASN A 129 7.17 3.79 -15.12
N LEU A 130 5.99 4.09 -15.69
CA LEU A 130 5.45 3.28 -16.78
C LEU A 130 6.35 3.37 -18.01
N PRO A 131 6.65 2.23 -18.67
CA PRO A 131 7.40 2.25 -19.92
C PRO A 131 6.67 3.02 -21.02
N LYS A 132 7.43 3.51 -21.98
CA LYS A 132 6.88 4.28 -23.11
C LYS A 132 5.80 3.49 -23.86
N GLY A 133 4.69 4.14 -24.16
CA GLY A 133 3.58 3.55 -24.91
C GLY A 133 2.56 2.80 -24.06
N PHE A 134 2.85 2.54 -22.78
CA PHE A 134 1.86 1.97 -21.87
C PHE A 134 0.85 3.03 -21.43
N THR A 135 -0.37 2.61 -21.21
CA THR A 135 -1.46 3.47 -20.75
C THR A 135 -2.18 2.86 -19.55
N THR A 136 -2.74 3.71 -18.70
CA THR A 136 -3.57 3.27 -17.58
C THR A 136 -4.97 3.84 -17.68
N SER A 137 -5.95 3.13 -17.12
CA SER A 137 -7.27 3.70 -16.93
C SER A 137 -7.19 4.88 -15.96
N THR A 138 -7.81 6.00 -16.32
CA THR A 138 -7.85 7.18 -15.44
C THR A 138 -8.79 6.92 -14.27
N LEU A 139 -8.30 7.05 -13.03
CA LEU A 139 -9.09 6.78 -11.85
C LEU A 139 -9.20 7.99 -10.93
N LYS A 140 -10.34 8.67 -11.04
CA LYS A 140 -10.81 9.53 -9.96
C LYS A 140 -11.42 8.63 -8.88
N LEU A 141 -10.88 8.68 -7.67
CA LEU A 141 -11.39 7.87 -6.57
C LEU A 141 -12.79 8.31 -6.16
N ARG A 142 -13.74 7.43 -6.36
CA ARG A 142 -15.12 7.56 -5.86
C ARG A 142 -15.19 7.05 -4.40
N ALA A 143 -16.39 6.89 -3.84
CA ALA A 143 -16.61 6.51 -2.44
C ALA A 143 -16.12 5.11 -2.03
N SER A 144 -15.69 4.27 -2.98
CA SER A 144 -15.19 2.92 -2.72
C SER A 144 -13.83 2.94 -1.98
N LYS A 145 -13.55 1.89 -1.24
CA LYS A 145 -12.24 1.61 -0.64
C LYS A 145 -11.38 0.70 -1.52
N ARG A 146 -11.91 0.23 -2.63
CA ARG A 146 -11.28 -0.72 -3.55
C ARG A 146 -11.45 -0.26 -4.98
N TRP A 147 -10.37 -0.28 -5.77
CA TRP A 147 -10.35 0.10 -7.18
C TRP A 147 -9.56 -0.92 -7.99
N ASN A 148 -10.08 -1.20 -9.17
CA ASN A 148 -9.35 -1.93 -10.19
C ASN A 148 -8.77 -0.92 -11.19
N VAL A 149 -7.48 -1.03 -11.41
CA VAL A 149 -6.72 -0.21 -12.36
C VAL A 149 -6.30 -1.10 -13.51
N SER A 150 -6.58 -0.70 -14.74
CA SER A 150 -6.12 -1.41 -15.92
C SER A 150 -4.86 -0.77 -16.48
N ILE A 151 -3.87 -1.59 -16.84
CA ILE A 151 -2.70 -1.21 -17.63
C ILE A 151 -2.83 -1.85 -18.99
N THR A 152 -2.58 -1.10 -20.05
CA THR A 152 -2.54 -1.61 -21.42
C THR A 152 -1.14 -1.43 -21.99
N ALA A 153 -0.57 -2.53 -22.49
CA ALA A 153 0.73 -2.56 -23.15
C ALA A 153 0.60 -2.30 -24.64
N PRO A 154 1.54 -1.59 -25.28
CA PRO A 154 1.58 -1.48 -26.74
C PRO A 154 1.92 -2.85 -27.37
N LYS A 155 1.57 -3.03 -28.66
CA LYS A 155 1.76 -4.31 -29.37
C LYS A 155 3.23 -4.68 -29.52
N ASP A 156 4.11 -3.71 -29.58
CA ASP A 156 5.56 -3.79 -29.69
C ASP A 156 6.29 -3.69 -28.34
N ALA A 157 5.56 -3.88 -27.23
CA ALA A 157 6.16 -3.84 -25.92
C ALA A 157 7.28 -4.87 -25.78
N GLU A 158 8.44 -4.41 -25.30
CA GLU A 158 9.58 -5.25 -25.01
C GLU A 158 9.27 -6.22 -23.85
N GLN A 159 9.62 -7.49 -24.05
CA GLN A 159 9.49 -8.51 -23.00
C GLN A 159 10.56 -8.28 -21.94
N HIS A 160 10.15 -7.62 -20.89
CA HIS A 160 11.03 -7.22 -19.80
C HIS A 160 10.26 -7.02 -18.52
N ARG A 161 10.96 -7.03 -17.38
CA ARG A 161 10.44 -6.69 -16.08
C ARG A 161 10.74 -5.23 -15.78
N PHE A 162 9.69 -4.45 -15.53
CA PHE A 162 9.79 -3.03 -15.21
C PHE A 162 9.33 -2.79 -13.78
N PRO A 163 10.15 -2.14 -12.92
CA PRO A 163 9.67 -1.64 -11.65
C PRO A 163 8.79 -0.41 -11.91
N ILE A 164 7.58 -0.42 -11.37
CA ILE A 164 6.63 0.70 -11.44
C ILE A 164 6.22 1.11 -10.03
N GLU A 165 5.66 2.30 -9.90
CA GLU A 165 5.16 2.81 -8.62
C GLU A 165 3.71 3.26 -8.76
N VAL A 166 2.92 3.06 -7.72
CA VAL A 166 1.57 3.62 -7.62
C VAL A 166 1.55 4.60 -6.47
N LYS A 167 1.05 5.80 -6.74
CA LYS A 167 0.92 6.87 -5.74
C LYS A 167 -0.52 7.34 -5.64
N LEU A 168 -0.90 7.72 -4.43
CA LEU A 168 -2.18 8.33 -4.15
C LEU A 168 -1.99 9.82 -3.90
N GLU A 169 -2.52 10.66 -4.78
CA GLU A 169 -2.56 12.10 -4.59
C GLU A 169 -3.87 12.50 -3.90
N TYR A 170 -3.80 13.25 -2.81
CA TYR A 170 -4.96 13.66 -2.02
C TYR A 170 -4.77 15.06 -1.42
N PRO A 171 -5.87 15.79 -1.12
CA PRO A 171 -5.77 17.09 -0.46
C PRO A 171 -5.50 16.91 1.04
N ALA A 172 -4.49 17.62 1.57
CA ALA A 172 -4.22 17.72 3.00
C ALA A 172 -3.67 19.10 3.35
N ALA A 173 -4.13 19.67 4.46
CA ALA A 173 -3.66 20.95 5.00
C ALA A 173 -3.60 22.10 3.98
N GLY A 174 -4.57 22.15 3.03
CA GLY A 174 -4.63 23.20 1.99
C GLY A 174 -3.70 22.98 0.80
N THR A 175 -2.92 21.90 0.78
CA THR A 175 -2.03 21.50 -0.31
C THR A 175 -2.38 20.12 -0.84
N ARG A 176 -1.84 19.77 -2.02
CA ARG A 176 -1.91 18.40 -2.54
C ARG A 176 -0.72 17.62 -1.98
N GLN A 177 -1.01 16.48 -1.41
CA GLN A 177 0.01 15.56 -0.89
C GLN A 177 -0.04 14.23 -1.63
N THR A 178 1.07 13.52 -1.58
CA THR A 178 1.23 12.21 -2.19
C THR A 178 1.55 11.19 -1.11
N ALA A 179 0.94 10.03 -1.19
CA ALA A 179 1.27 8.87 -0.38
C ALA A 179 1.60 7.69 -1.29
N ASP A 180 2.60 6.91 -0.90
CA ASP A 180 2.95 5.69 -1.59
C ASP A 180 1.86 4.63 -1.38
N VAL A 181 1.58 3.86 -2.44
CA VAL A 181 0.71 2.70 -2.39
C VAL A 181 1.59 1.46 -2.30
N VAL A 182 1.54 0.81 -1.16
CA VAL A 182 2.47 -0.29 -0.82
C VAL A 182 2.15 -1.54 -1.64
N PRO A 183 3.12 -2.11 -2.39
CA PRO A 183 2.91 -3.36 -3.11
C PRO A 183 2.79 -4.53 -2.13
N VAL A 184 1.76 -5.36 -2.33
CA VAL A 184 1.49 -6.51 -1.48
C VAL A 184 1.02 -7.70 -2.28
N ASP A 185 1.34 -8.90 -1.82
CA ASP A 185 0.70 -10.13 -2.25
C ASP A 185 -0.36 -10.55 -1.23
N ASN A 186 -1.48 -11.03 -1.75
CA ASN A 186 -2.56 -11.52 -0.92
C ASN A 186 -2.35 -13.00 -0.65
N MET A 187 -2.13 -13.35 0.61
CA MET A 187 -2.11 -14.74 1.06
C MET A 187 -3.40 -15.05 1.79
N MET A 188 -4.15 -16.02 1.31
CA MET A 188 -5.32 -16.52 2.00
C MET A 188 -4.90 -17.56 3.04
N GLN A 189 -5.25 -17.32 4.30
CA GLN A 189 -5.14 -18.32 5.35
C GLN A 189 -6.46 -19.05 5.57
N ALA A 190 -6.43 -20.11 6.38
CA ALA A 190 -7.63 -20.80 6.82
C ALA A 190 -8.66 -19.80 7.39
N PHE A 191 -9.97 -20.07 7.22
CA PHE A 191 -11.08 -19.25 7.71
C PHE A 191 -11.29 -17.90 7.00
N TYR A 192 -10.92 -17.77 5.73
CA TYR A 192 -11.12 -16.56 4.91
C TYR A 192 -10.33 -15.32 5.34
N TYR A 193 -9.36 -15.44 6.21
CA TYR A 193 -8.46 -14.33 6.52
C TYR A 193 -7.46 -14.16 5.36
N THR A 194 -7.43 -12.95 4.82
CA THR A 194 -6.44 -12.58 3.82
C THR A 194 -5.37 -11.72 4.48
N HIS A 195 -4.12 -12.17 4.39
CA HIS A 195 -2.98 -11.37 4.81
C HIS A 195 -2.34 -10.72 3.60
N HIS A 196 -1.98 -9.46 3.75
CA HIS A 196 -1.17 -8.74 2.80
C HIS A 196 0.30 -8.94 3.18
N ILE A 197 1.08 -9.55 2.30
CA ILE A 197 2.53 -9.67 2.47
C ILE A 197 3.17 -8.57 1.65
N GLN A 198 3.87 -7.65 2.31
CA GLN A 198 4.54 -6.55 1.64
C GLN A 198 5.66 -7.09 0.75
N ALA A 199 5.67 -6.65 -0.51
CA ALA A 199 6.74 -6.88 -1.46
C ALA A 199 7.71 -5.69 -1.48
N SER A 200 8.95 -5.93 -1.89
CA SER A 200 9.98 -4.90 -2.00
C SER A 200 9.75 -3.94 -3.17
N GLU A 201 9.03 -4.39 -4.20
CA GLU A 201 8.73 -3.62 -5.41
C GLU A 201 7.38 -4.01 -6.01
N LEU A 202 6.80 -3.14 -6.81
CA LEU A 202 5.71 -3.45 -7.73
C LEU A 202 6.31 -3.68 -9.11
N ALA A 203 6.19 -4.91 -9.62
CA ALA A 203 6.76 -5.30 -10.90
C ALA A 203 5.68 -5.41 -11.98
N LEU A 204 6.02 -4.92 -13.18
CA LEU A 204 5.26 -5.11 -14.40
C LEU A 204 6.06 -6.05 -15.33
N ASP A 205 5.65 -7.32 -15.43
CA ASP A 205 6.28 -8.32 -16.28
C ASP A 205 5.58 -8.37 -17.63
N VAL A 206 6.26 -7.93 -18.68
CA VAL A 206 5.77 -8.01 -20.05
C VAL A 206 6.14 -9.38 -20.63
N VAL A 207 5.13 -10.14 -21.04
CA VAL A 207 5.29 -11.48 -21.59
C VAL A 207 4.87 -11.55 -23.06
N LYS A 208 5.22 -12.66 -23.72
CA LYS A 208 4.74 -12.93 -25.09
C LYS A 208 3.22 -12.91 -25.13
N PRO A 209 2.62 -12.41 -26.22
CA PRO A 209 1.18 -12.56 -26.44
C PRO A 209 0.78 -14.04 -26.34
N SER A 210 -0.35 -14.30 -25.70
CA SER A 210 -0.94 -15.64 -25.73
C SER A 210 -1.27 -16.02 -27.16
N PRO A 211 -0.96 -17.26 -27.58
CA PRO A 211 -1.42 -17.75 -28.88
C PRO A 211 -2.95 -17.89 -28.96
N TYR A 212 -3.61 -17.88 -27.80
CA TYR A 212 -5.05 -17.97 -27.69
C TYR A 212 -5.61 -16.57 -27.47
N ARG A 213 -6.55 -16.15 -28.34
CA ARG A 213 -7.33 -14.93 -28.16
C ARG A 213 -8.73 -15.31 -27.72
N LEU A 214 -9.14 -14.75 -26.57
CA LEU A 214 -10.54 -14.73 -26.18
C LEU A 214 -11.12 -13.40 -26.65
N SER A 215 -11.96 -13.40 -27.69
CA SER A 215 -12.73 -12.23 -28.06
C SER A 215 -14.17 -12.43 -27.58
N VAL A 216 -14.71 -11.44 -26.88
CA VAL A 216 -16.12 -11.37 -26.55
C VAL A 216 -16.75 -10.40 -27.54
N ASP A 217 -17.52 -10.93 -28.46
CA ASP A 217 -18.25 -10.12 -29.44
C ASP A 217 -19.62 -9.79 -28.81
N PHE A 218 -19.80 -8.52 -28.49
CA PHE A 218 -21.09 -8.00 -28.03
C PHE A 218 -21.85 -7.50 -29.24
N ASP A 219 -22.64 -8.37 -29.85
CA ASP A 219 -23.62 -7.96 -30.85
C ASP A 219 -24.87 -7.42 -30.12
N VAL A 220 -24.72 -6.25 -29.49
CA VAL A 220 -25.82 -5.61 -28.77
C VAL A 220 -26.03 -4.24 -29.37
N GLU A 221 -27.04 -4.12 -30.22
CA GLU A 221 -27.47 -2.83 -30.80
C GLU A 221 -28.06 -1.85 -29.77
N GLN A 222 -28.21 -2.24 -28.51
CA GLN A 222 -28.78 -1.40 -27.45
C GLN A 222 -28.07 -1.67 -26.10
N ASP A 223 -27.90 -0.63 -25.29
CA ASP A 223 -27.48 -0.71 -23.91
C ASP A 223 -28.54 -1.47 -23.09
N VAL A 224 -28.35 -2.76 -22.89
CA VAL A 224 -29.23 -3.58 -22.07
C VAL A 224 -28.81 -3.49 -20.62
N VAL A 225 -29.52 -2.70 -19.84
CA VAL A 225 -29.35 -2.65 -18.36
C VAL A 225 -30.25 -3.69 -17.73
N PHE A 226 -29.67 -4.80 -17.28
CA PHE A 226 -30.42 -5.80 -16.51
C PHE A 226 -30.56 -5.33 -15.05
N LYS A 227 -31.79 -5.11 -14.63
CA LYS A 227 -32.09 -4.72 -13.25
C LYS A 227 -32.13 -5.92 -12.29
N PHE A 228 -32.56 -7.08 -12.78
CA PHE A 228 -32.55 -8.39 -12.10
C PHE A 228 -32.54 -9.49 -13.16
N GLY A 229 -31.53 -10.37 -13.16
CA GLY A 229 -31.50 -11.53 -14.03
C GLY A 229 -30.08 -11.97 -14.42
N GLN A 230 -29.98 -13.20 -14.93
CA GLN A 230 -28.75 -13.73 -15.52
C GLN A 230 -28.81 -13.50 -17.03
N ALA A 231 -27.73 -12.96 -17.60
CA ALA A 231 -27.54 -12.90 -19.04
C ALA A 231 -26.46 -13.92 -19.43
N ALA A 232 -26.74 -14.75 -20.44
CA ALA A 232 -25.75 -15.59 -21.07
C ALA A 232 -25.07 -14.79 -22.18
N ILE A 233 -23.76 -14.57 -22.05
CA ILE A 233 -22.96 -13.90 -23.08
C ILE A 233 -22.24 -15.01 -23.85
N PRO A 234 -22.49 -15.15 -25.18
CA PRO A 234 -21.77 -16.12 -25.97
C PRO A 234 -20.30 -15.72 -26.12
N ILE A 235 -19.39 -16.64 -25.77
CA ILE A 235 -17.95 -16.43 -25.89
C ILE A 235 -17.47 -17.28 -27.06
N LYS A 236 -16.86 -16.66 -28.06
CA LYS A 236 -16.19 -17.35 -29.16
C LYS A 236 -14.71 -17.43 -28.87
N ILE A 237 -14.18 -18.66 -28.76
CA ILE A 237 -12.74 -18.91 -28.67
C ILE A 237 -12.24 -19.17 -30.09
N THR A 238 -11.34 -18.36 -30.58
CA THR A 238 -10.69 -18.49 -31.90
C THR A 238 -9.18 -18.64 -31.71
#